data_d587e9e52df69f0514a40a650633ec89
#
_entry.id   d587e9e52df69f0514a40a650633ec89
#
_cell.length_a   1.000
_cell.length_b   1.000
_cell.length_c   1.000
_cell.angle_alpha   90.00
_cell.angle_beta   90.00
_cell.angle_gamma   90.00
#
_symmetry.space_group_name_H-M   'P 1'
#
loop_
_entity.id
_entity.type
_entity.pdbx_description
1 polymer ?
#
loop_
_entity_poly.entity_id
_entity_poly.type
_entity_poly.pdbx_seq_one_letter_code
_entity_poly.pdbx_strand_id
1 'polypeptide(L)'
;MAPIEPGASRTAGRRAGASTNKTKNYRVPVRARWLLVFAWALFIWSRSLFPGPESTAQSAVVVDILRPAFEALGVTNATLMSFLVRKAGHFLEYAVFGALLGSTPEDGRPGWRQVVPGLIVPSADETLQRFVPGRSGQLSDVALDCAGVAFGLFVTTGIRSVRRKYRR
;
A
#
# COMPACT_ATOMS: atom_id res chain seq x y z
N MET A 1 32.46 -66.60 50.55
CA MET A 1 31.08 -66.02 50.64
C MET A 1 31.20 -64.58 50.23
N ALA A 2 30.96 -64.26 48.92
CA ALA A 2 31.11 -62.94 48.39
C ALA A 2 29.71 -62.32 48.20
N PRO A 3 29.48 -61.04 48.49
CA PRO A 3 28.20 -60.39 48.33
C PRO A 3 27.97 -59.96 46.84
N ILE A 4 26.74 -60.16 46.37
CA ILE A 4 26.23 -59.84 45.05
C ILE A 4 25.87 -58.33 45.06
N GLU A 5 26.46 -57.58 44.13
CA GLU A 5 26.11 -56.19 43.86
C GLU A 5 24.84 -56.10 43.02
N PRO A 6 23.85 -55.25 43.33
CA PRO A 6 22.67 -55.06 42.48
C PRO A 6 22.95 -54.11 41.35
N GLY A 7 22.63 -54.54 40.09
CA GLY A 7 22.81 -53.82 38.87
C GLY A 7 22.04 -52.51 38.80
N ALA A 8 22.74 -51.43 38.44
CA ALA A 8 22.19 -50.10 38.15
C ALA A 8 21.46 -50.11 36.80
N SER A 9 20.15 -50.00 36.84
CA SER A 9 19.28 -49.73 35.69
C SER A 9 19.54 -48.35 35.13
N ARG A 10 20.19 -48.27 33.96
CA ARG A 10 20.32 -47.03 33.17
C ARG A 10 19.00 -46.77 32.42
N THR A 11 18.13 -45.95 33.00
CA THR A 11 17.02 -45.34 32.27
C THR A 11 17.57 -44.34 31.29
N ALA A 12 17.60 -44.74 29.99
CA ALA A 12 17.89 -43.85 28.86
C ALA A 12 16.75 -42.84 28.73
N GLY A 13 16.96 -41.62 29.22
CA GLY A 13 16.08 -40.50 29.01
C GLY A 13 16.01 -40.13 27.52
N ARG A 14 14.94 -40.51 26.90
CA ARG A 14 14.56 -40.17 25.52
C ARG A 14 14.30 -38.65 25.49
N ARG A 15 15.30 -37.84 25.14
CA ARG A 15 15.13 -36.43 24.86
C ARG A 15 14.22 -36.32 23.60
N ALA A 16 12.94 -36.01 23.81
CA ALA A 16 12.06 -35.60 22.78
C ALA A 16 12.63 -34.33 22.12
N GLY A 17 13.13 -34.48 20.89
CA GLY A 17 13.59 -33.36 20.09
C GLY A 17 12.41 -32.43 19.86
N ALA A 18 12.39 -31.30 20.53
CA ALA A 18 11.49 -30.22 20.23
C ALA A 18 11.77 -29.73 18.79
N SER A 19 10.94 -30.15 17.85
CA SER A 19 10.91 -29.65 16.49
C SER A 19 10.57 -28.15 16.57
N THR A 20 11.58 -27.31 16.59
CA THR A 20 11.39 -25.86 16.42
C THR A 20 10.96 -25.64 14.98
N ASN A 21 9.66 -25.59 14.78
CA ASN A 21 9.06 -25.15 13.53
C ASN A 21 9.47 -23.69 13.29
N LYS A 22 10.65 -23.48 12.70
CA LYS A 22 11.12 -22.18 12.22
C LYS A 22 10.19 -21.78 11.09
N THR A 23 9.11 -21.07 11.40
CA THR A 23 8.33 -20.35 10.39
C THR A 23 9.29 -19.44 9.62
N LYS A 24 9.64 -19.84 8.41
CA LYS A 24 10.44 -19.02 7.48
C LYS A 24 9.66 -17.75 7.22
N ASN A 25 10.02 -16.67 7.91
CA ASN A 25 9.51 -15.34 7.60
C ASN A 25 10.03 -14.95 6.21
N TYR A 26 9.27 -15.23 5.17
CA TYR A 26 9.54 -14.79 3.80
C TYR A 26 9.40 -13.27 3.75
N ARG A 27 10.51 -12.57 3.88
CA ARG A 27 10.53 -11.11 3.65
C ARG A 27 10.71 -10.88 2.16
N VAL A 28 9.75 -10.20 1.56
CA VAL A 28 9.89 -9.73 0.17
C VAL A 28 11.18 -8.91 0.06
N PRO A 29 12.10 -9.24 -0.85
CA PRO A 29 13.37 -8.54 -0.99
C PRO A 29 13.14 -7.07 -1.42
N VAL A 30 14.02 -6.16 -1.01
CA VAL A 30 13.89 -4.72 -1.29
C VAL A 30 13.78 -4.43 -2.79
N ARG A 31 14.52 -5.17 -3.62
CA ARG A 31 14.42 -5.04 -5.08
C ARG A 31 13.00 -5.32 -5.60
N ALA A 32 12.35 -6.37 -5.10
CA ALA A 32 10.97 -6.70 -5.49
C ALA A 32 9.96 -5.62 -5.01
N ARG A 33 10.20 -4.97 -3.88
CA ARG A 33 9.37 -3.85 -3.43
C ARG A 33 9.49 -2.64 -4.34
N TRP A 34 10.70 -2.32 -4.82
CA TRP A 34 10.91 -1.26 -5.80
C TRP A 34 10.29 -1.60 -7.16
N LEU A 35 10.30 -2.86 -7.58
CA LEU A 35 9.58 -3.29 -8.78
C LEU A 35 8.07 -3.07 -8.65
N LEU A 36 7.49 -3.34 -7.47
CA LEU A 36 6.08 -3.05 -7.21
C LEU A 36 5.78 -1.55 -7.24
N VAL A 37 6.66 -0.71 -6.66
CA VAL A 37 6.54 0.76 -6.73
C VAL A 37 6.54 1.23 -8.18
N PHE A 38 7.48 0.75 -8.99
CA PHE A 38 7.59 1.12 -10.40
C PHE A 38 6.38 0.64 -11.21
N ALA A 39 5.97 -0.61 -11.03
CA ALA A 39 4.79 -1.17 -11.70
C ALA A 39 3.52 -0.39 -11.35
N TRP A 40 3.37 0.02 -10.09
CA TRP A 40 2.22 0.82 -9.66
C TRP A 40 2.24 2.24 -10.23
N ALA A 41 3.40 2.89 -10.31
CA ALA A 41 3.55 4.18 -10.97
C ALA A 41 3.16 4.12 -12.46
N LEU A 42 3.62 3.08 -13.16
CA LEU A 42 3.22 2.83 -14.56
C LEU A 42 1.71 2.57 -14.68
N PHE A 43 1.12 1.86 -13.74
CA PHE A 43 -0.33 1.64 -13.70
C PHE A 43 -1.07 2.97 -13.55
N ILE A 44 -0.70 3.85 -12.62
CA ILE A 44 -1.30 5.18 -12.44
C ILE A 44 -1.21 5.97 -13.76
N TRP A 45 -0.02 6.08 -14.33
CA TRP A 45 0.18 6.84 -15.57
C TRP A 45 -0.61 6.24 -16.75
N SER A 46 -0.72 4.92 -16.86
CA SER A 46 -1.55 4.28 -17.88
C SER A 46 -3.01 4.68 -17.74
N ARG A 47 -3.52 4.77 -16.52
CA ARG A 47 -4.89 5.23 -16.24
C ARG A 47 -5.10 6.71 -16.57
N SER A 48 -4.09 7.53 -16.34
CA SER A 48 -4.13 8.97 -16.62
C SER A 48 -4.13 9.30 -18.11
N LEU A 49 -3.68 8.38 -18.96
CA LEU A 49 -3.73 8.54 -20.41
C LEU A 49 -5.11 8.26 -21.02
N PHE A 50 -6.08 7.74 -20.27
CA PHE A 50 -7.43 7.57 -20.77
C PHE A 50 -8.14 8.92 -20.95
N PRO A 51 -8.83 9.14 -22.09
CA PRO A 51 -9.61 10.35 -22.36
C PRO A 51 -10.66 10.64 -21.28
N GLY A 52 -10.98 11.93 -21.08
CA GLY A 52 -11.93 12.36 -20.08
C GLY A 52 -13.28 11.66 -20.10
N PRO A 53 -13.92 11.45 -21.28
CA PRO A 53 -15.20 10.75 -21.40
C PRO A 53 -15.14 9.31 -20.89
N GLU A 54 -14.07 8.56 -21.19
CA GLU A 54 -13.91 7.18 -20.73
C GLU A 54 -13.71 7.11 -19.21
N SER A 55 -12.90 8.02 -18.67
CA SER A 55 -12.71 8.15 -17.22
C SER A 55 -14.02 8.49 -16.50
N THR A 56 -14.88 9.31 -17.13
CA THR A 56 -16.20 9.66 -16.61
C THR A 56 -17.14 8.46 -16.64
N ALA A 57 -17.14 7.68 -17.71
CA ALA A 57 -17.95 6.46 -17.82
C ALA A 57 -17.56 5.41 -16.75
N GLN A 58 -16.27 5.23 -16.49
CA GLN A 58 -15.81 4.34 -15.42
C GLN A 58 -16.27 4.84 -14.03
N SER A 59 -16.25 6.16 -13.80
CA SER A 59 -16.73 6.73 -12.54
C SER A 59 -18.25 6.59 -12.38
N ALA A 60 -19.03 6.61 -13.46
CA ALA A 60 -20.48 6.47 -13.43
C ALA A 60 -20.92 5.12 -12.81
N VAL A 61 -20.25 4.02 -13.16
CA VAL A 61 -20.53 2.72 -12.57
C VAL A 61 -20.36 2.75 -11.05
N VAL A 62 -19.28 3.36 -10.57
CA VAL A 62 -19.02 3.48 -9.12
C VAL A 62 -20.04 4.40 -8.46
N VAL A 63 -20.43 5.50 -9.12
CA VAL A 63 -21.48 6.41 -8.66
C VAL A 63 -22.81 5.67 -8.50
N ASP A 64 -23.20 4.84 -9.47
CA ASP A 64 -24.47 4.09 -9.39
C ASP A 64 -24.50 3.11 -8.21
N ILE A 65 -23.37 2.46 -7.93
CA ILE A 65 -23.23 1.57 -6.75
C ILE A 65 -23.31 2.38 -5.44
N LEU A 66 -22.69 3.56 -5.39
CA LEU A 66 -22.59 4.38 -4.19
C LEU A 66 -23.75 5.36 -4.04
N ARG A 67 -24.64 5.50 -5.04
CA ARG A 67 -25.76 6.43 -5.05
C ARG A 67 -26.61 6.40 -3.77
N PRO A 68 -27.05 5.20 -3.27
CA PRO A 68 -27.87 5.19 -2.05
C PRO A 68 -27.15 5.79 -0.84
N ALA A 69 -25.82 5.60 -0.74
CA ALA A 69 -25.03 6.18 0.34
C ALA A 69 -24.88 7.70 0.19
N PHE A 70 -24.69 8.21 -1.05
CA PHE A 70 -24.64 9.63 -1.33
C PHE A 70 -25.95 10.33 -1.00
N GLU A 71 -27.10 9.75 -1.41
CA GLU A 71 -28.43 10.28 -1.16
C GLU A 71 -28.75 10.30 0.35
N ALA A 72 -28.34 9.27 1.10
CA ALA A 72 -28.47 9.24 2.56
C ALA A 72 -27.67 10.35 3.26
N LEU A 73 -26.56 10.81 2.63
CA LEU A 73 -25.76 11.94 3.09
C LEU A 73 -26.24 13.31 2.55
N GLY A 74 -27.38 13.34 1.83
CA GLY A 74 -27.94 14.56 1.24
C GLY A 74 -27.24 15.01 -0.06
N VAL A 75 -26.36 14.19 -0.64
CA VAL A 75 -25.70 14.49 -1.91
C VAL A 75 -26.54 13.88 -3.05
N THR A 76 -27.31 14.71 -3.76
CA THR A 76 -28.19 14.28 -4.85
C THR A 76 -27.68 14.68 -6.24
N ASN A 77 -26.70 15.58 -6.32
CA ASN A 77 -26.16 16.06 -7.58
C ASN A 77 -25.18 15.05 -8.20
N ALA A 78 -25.56 14.46 -9.37
CA ALA A 78 -24.76 13.43 -10.06
C ALA A 78 -23.35 13.92 -10.49
N THR A 79 -23.23 15.21 -10.85
CA THR A 79 -21.92 15.80 -11.21
C THR A 79 -21.01 15.86 -10.00
N LEU A 80 -21.55 16.23 -8.83
CA LEU A 80 -20.80 16.25 -7.56
C LEU A 80 -20.40 14.81 -7.14
N MET A 81 -21.30 13.84 -7.27
CA MET A 81 -21.00 12.44 -6.99
C MET A 81 -19.83 11.94 -7.86
N SER A 82 -19.89 12.19 -9.18
CA SER A 82 -18.82 11.82 -10.12
C SER A 82 -17.50 12.51 -9.80
N PHE A 83 -17.53 13.78 -9.41
CA PHE A 83 -16.36 14.53 -8.98
C PHE A 83 -15.74 13.90 -7.73
N LEU A 84 -16.54 13.61 -6.69
CA LEU A 84 -16.07 13.01 -5.43
C LEU A 84 -15.48 11.61 -5.65
N VAL A 85 -16.14 10.78 -6.46
CA VAL A 85 -15.65 9.43 -6.80
C VAL A 85 -14.30 9.51 -7.50
N ARG A 86 -14.12 10.40 -8.47
CA ARG A 86 -12.83 10.58 -9.15
C ARG A 86 -11.73 11.03 -8.18
N LYS A 87 -12.02 12.04 -7.35
CA LYS A 87 -11.06 12.55 -6.37
C LYS A 87 -10.68 11.49 -5.34
N ALA A 88 -11.65 10.72 -4.85
CA ALA A 88 -11.40 9.61 -3.95
C ALA A 88 -10.56 8.51 -4.63
N GLY A 89 -10.83 8.21 -5.91
CA GLY A 89 -10.04 7.26 -6.71
C GLY A 89 -8.57 7.66 -6.79
N HIS A 90 -8.29 8.90 -7.20
CA HIS A 90 -6.92 9.46 -7.24
C HIS A 90 -6.25 9.38 -5.86
N PHE A 91 -6.90 9.89 -4.82
CA PHE A 91 -6.36 9.80 -3.46
C PHE A 91 -5.99 8.37 -3.05
N LEU A 92 -6.86 7.39 -3.33
CA LEU A 92 -6.62 5.99 -2.98
C LEU A 92 -5.49 5.37 -3.82
N GLU A 93 -5.44 5.62 -5.12
CA GLU A 93 -4.35 5.15 -5.99
C GLU A 93 -2.99 5.65 -5.48
N TYR A 94 -2.91 6.93 -5.10
CA TYR A 94 -1.70 7.52 -4.53
C TYR A 94 -1.43 7.10 -3.08
N ALA A 95 -2.46 6.79 -2.29
CA ALA A 95 -2.28 6.22 -0.96
C ALA A 95 -1.64 4.82 -1.04
N VAL A 96 -2.05 3.99 -2.00
CA VAL A 96 -1.40 2.70 -2.27
C VAL A 96 0.05 2.92 -2.72
N PHE A 97 0.31 3.88 -3.62
CA PHE A 97 1.66 4.24 -4.04
C PHE A 97 2.54 4.65 -2.85
N GLY A 98 2.04 5.51 -1.99
CA GLY A 98 2.71 5.92 -0.74
C GLY A 98 2.97 4.75 0.21
N ALA A 99 2.02 3.82 0.33
CA ALA A 99 2.18 2.63 1.15
C ALA A 99 3.27 1.69 0.58
N LEU A 100 3.34 1.54 -0.73
CA LEU A 100 4.41 0.79 -1.40
C LEU A 100 5.77 1.46 -1.17
N LEU A 101 5.88 2.78 -1.35
CA LEU A 101 7.09 3.55 -1.02
C LEU A 101 7.51 3.34 0.44
N GLY A 102 6.58 3.45 1.39
CA GLY A 102 6.81 3.23 2.82
C GLY A 102 7.24 1.80 3.16
N SER A 103 6.99 0.85 2.26
CA SER A 103 7.44 -0.54 2.43
C SER A 103 8.91 -0.74 2.07
N THR A 104 9.52 0.13 1.27
CA THR A 104 10.86 -0.07 0.69
C THR A 104 12.02 0.09 1.68
N PRO A 105 12.04 1.03 2.66
CA PRO A 105 13.18 1.18 3.56
C PRO A 105 13.33 -0.04 4.47
N GLU A 106 14.56 -0.55 4.63
CA GLU A 106 14.84 -1.70 5.52
C GLU A 106 14.72 -1.32 6.99
N ASP A 107 15.20 -0.14 7.33
CA ASP A 107 15.09 0.45 8.66
C ASP A 107 13.68 0.95 9.00
N GLY A 108 12.77 0.97 7.99
CA GLY A 108 11.38 1.40 8.08
C GLY A 108 11.21 2.88 8.35
N ARG A 109 12.23 3.68 8.08
CA ARG A 109 12.17 5.15 8.12
C ARG A 109 12.21 5.68 6.68
N PRO A 110 11.17 6.36 6.21
CA PRO A 110 11.20 6.99 4.90
C PRO A 110 12.26 8.09 4.88
N GLY A 111 12.99 8.16 3.79
CA GLY A 111 13.98 9.20 3.52
C GLY A 111 13.72 9.85 2.17
N TRP A 112 14.69 10.59 1.66
CA TRP A 112 14.60 11.28 0.36
C TRP A 112 14.25 10.33 -0.81
N ARG A 113 14.70 9.06 -0.75
CA ARG A 113 14.38 8.02 -1.75
C ARG A 113 12.90 7.70 -1.85
N GLN A 114 12.11 7.95 -0.83
CA GLN A 114 10.66 7.78 -0.82
C GLN A 114 9.95 9.10 -1.09
N VAL A 115 10.48 10.21 -0.56
CA VAL A 115 9.87 11.55 -0.72
C VAL A 115 9.97 12.02 -2.17
N VAL A 116 11.13 11.88 -2.81
CA VAL A 116 11.34 12.35 -4.19
C VAL A 116 10.38 11.69 -5.19
N PRO A 117 10.28 10.35 -5.29
CA PRO A 117 9.28 9.73 -6.15
C PRO A 117 7.85 10.09 -5.75
N GLY A 118 7.58 10.25 -4.44
CA GLY A 118 6.28 10.65 -3.91
C GLY A 118 5.81 12.04 -4.36
N LEU A 119 6.73 12.91 -4.78
CA LEU A 119 6.42 14.23 -5.36
C LEU A 119 6.47 14.22 -6.89
N ILE A 120 7.44 13.51 -7.47
CA ILE A 120 7.64 13.51 -8.93
C ILE A 120 6.49 12.79 -9.64
N VAL A 121 6.06 11.63 -9.13
CA VAL A 121 5.05 10.81 -9.83
C VAL A 121 3.70 11.53 -9.93
N PRO A 122 3.13 12.16 -8.86
CA PRO A 122 1.92 12.96 -8.98
C PRO A 122 2.08 14.16 -9.91
N SER A 123 3.21 14.88 -9.82
CA SER A 123 3.47 16.06 -10.67
C SER A 123 3.58 15.70 -12.15
N ALA A 124 4.23 14.56 -12.46
CA ALA A 124 4.32 14.05 -13.82
C ALA A 124 2.95 13.60 -14.34
N ASP A 125 2.14 12.95 -13.50
CA ASP A 125 0.80 12.52 -13.83
C ASP A 125 -0.10 13.68 -14.26
N GLU A 126 -0.17 14.71 -13.43
CA GLU A 126 -0.95 15.92 -13.75
C GLU A 126 -0.42 16.65 -14.98
N THR A 127 0.91 16.59 -15.21
CA THR A 127 1.49 17.13 -16.44
C THR A 127 1.05 16.33 -17.66
N LEU A 128 1.05 15.00 -17.60
CA LEU A 128 0.57 14.13 -18.67
C LEU A 128 -0.92 14.38 -18.97
N GLN A 129 -1.75 14.57 -17.94
CA GLN A 129 -3.19 14.81 -18.12
C GLN A 129 -3.49 16.09 -18.91
N ARG A 130 -2.61 17.10 -18.91
CA ARG A 130 -2.77 18.32 -19.74
C ARG A 130 -2.71 18.04 -21.24
N PHE A 131 -2.09 16.93 -21.64
CA PHE A 131 -1.99 16.53 -23.05
C PHE A 131 -3.10 15.55 -23.45
N VAL A 132 -3.97 15.14 -22.52
CA VAL A 132 -5.04 14.18 -22.78
C VAL A 132 -6.36 14.92 -23.06
N PRO A 133 -7.03 14.64 -24.19
CA PRO A 133 -8.31 15.28 -24.55
C PRO A 133 -9.38 15.10 -23.44
N GLY A 134 -10.04 16.21 -23.10
CA GLY A 134 -11.11 16.20 -22.10
C GLY A 134 -10.63 16.09 -20.65
N ARG A 135 -9.33 16.23 -20.39
CA ARG A 135 -8.77 16.37 -19.03
C ARG A 135 -8.18 17.77 -18.83
N SER A 136 -8.22 18.23 -17.60
CA SER A 136 -7.58 19.49 -17.15
C SER A 136 -6.68 19.17 -15.98
N GLY A 137 -5.34 19.20 -16.18
CA GLY A 137 -4.38 19.09 -15.09
C GLY A 137 -4.45 20.32 -14.17
N GLN A 138 -4.69 20.13 -12.89
CA GLN A 138 -4.84 21.19 -11.90
C GLN A 138 -3.85 21.00 -10.74
N LEU A 139 -3.28 22.09 -10.24
CA LEU A 139 -2.38 22.04 -9.08
C LEU A 139 -3.06 21.50 -7.82
N SER A 140 -4.38 21.69 -7.70
CA SER A 140 -5.19 21.10 -6.62
C SER A 140 -5.17 19.57 -6.65
N ASP A 141 -5.03 18.97 -7.84
CA ASP A 141 -5.00 17.53 -8.02
C ASP A 141 -3.63 16.97 -7.62
N VAL A 142 -2.55 17.65 -7.99
CA VAL A 142 -1.20 17.36 -7.47
C VAL A 142 -1.20 17.37 -5.94
N ALA A 143 -1.82 18.38 -5.31
CA ALA A 143 -1.88 18.47 -3.85
C ALA A 143 -2.65 17.31 -3.22
N LEU A 144 -3.78 16.91 -3.82
CA LEU A 144 -4.59 15.76 -3.38
C LEU A 144 -3.81 14.46 -3.49
N ASP A 145 -3.14 14.25 -4.61
CA ASP A 145 -2.34 13.05 -4.90
C ASP A 145 -1.14 12.95 -3.95
N CYS A 146 -0.44 14.06 -3.71
CA CYS A 146 0.62 14.14 -2.71
C CYS A 146 0.10 13.86 -1.29
N ALA A 147 -1.12 14.31 -0.95
CA ALA A 147 -1.75 13.99 0.33
C ALA A 147 -2.04 12.48 0.43
N GLY A 148 -2.49 11.84 -0.65
CA GLY A 148 -2.62 10.39 -0.74
C GLY A 148 -1.29 9.68 -0.48
N VAL A 149 -0.20 10.10 -1.16
CA VAL A 149 1.14 9.54 -0.93
C VAL A 149 1.56 9.68 0.53
N ALA A 150 1.41 10.87 1.12
CA ALA A 150 1.77 11.15 2.51
C ALA A 150 0.97 10.25 3.48
N PHE A 151 -0.33 10.08 3.24
CA PHE A 151 -1.18 9.19 4.01
C PHE A 151 -0.70 7.74 3.94
N GLY A 152 -0.43 7.20 2.75
CA GLY A 152 0.06 5.84 2.56
C GLY A 152 1.42 5.60 3.24
N LEU A 153 2.35 6.55 3.12
CA LEU A 153 3.63 6.54 3.82
C LEU A 153 3.43 6.51 5.35
N PHE A 154 2.57 7.38 5.87
CA PHE A 154 2.27 7.48 7.30
C PHE A 154 1.70 6.17 7.85
N VAL A 155 0.69 5.60 7.20
CA VAL A 155 0.05 4.33 7.61
C VAL A 155 1.08 3.20 7.64
N THR A 156 1.86 3.05 6.56
CA THR A 156 2.84 1.96 6.47
C THR A 156 3.95 2.08 7.51
N THR A 157 4.47 3.29 7.73
CA THR A 157 5.52 3.53 8.73
C THR A 157 5.00 3.36 10.15
N GLY A 158 3.76 3.78 10.42
CA GLY A 158 3.08 3.57 11.69
C GLY A 158 2.93 2.09 12.02
N ILE A 159 2.37 1.29 11.10
CA ILE A 159 2.22 -0.16 11.27
C ILE A 159 3.57 -0.84 11.53
N ARG A 160 4.62 -0.45 10.78
CA ARG A 160 5.96 -1.02 10.95
C ARG A 160 6.59 -0.65 12.29
N SER A 161 6.34 0.55 12.79
CA SER A 161 6.83 1.02 14.08
C SER A 161 6.19 0.26 15.23
N VAL A 162 4.87 0.08 15.19
CA VAL A 162 4.11 -0.73 16.16
C VAL A 162 4.63 -2.18 16.17
N ARG A 163 4.71 -2.82 15.00
CA ARG A 163 5.22 -4.20 14.89
C ARG A 163 6.64 -4.37 15.45
N ARG A 164 7.48 -3.34 15.36
CA ARG A 164 8.83 -3.35 15.92
C ARG A 164 8.81 -3.31 17.45
N LYS A 165 7.90 -2.54 18.04
CA LYS A 165 7.76 -2.42 19.50
C LYS A 165 7.34 -3.75 20.12
N TYR A 166 6.44 -4.50 19.47
CA TYR A 166 5.96 -5.81 19.97
C TYR A 166 6.91 -6.99 19.70
N ARG A 167 7.99 -6.78 18.95
CA ARG A 167 9.00 -7.83 18.68
C ARG A 167 10.26 -7.74 19.56
N ARG A 168 10.36 -6.70 20.38
CA ARG A 168 11.41 -6.52 21.40
C ARG A 168 10.91 -6.97 22.75
#